data_accd212a3bf975c08099f805fca8831f
#
_entry.id   accd212a3bf975c08099f805fca8831f
#
_cell.length_a   1.000
_cell.length_b   1.000
_cell.length_c   1.000
_cell.angle_alpha   90.00
_cell.angle_beta   90.00
_cell.angle_gamma   90.00
#
_symmetry.space_group_name_H-M   'P 1'
#
loop_
_entity.id
_entity.type
_entity.pdbx_description
1 polymer ?
#
loop_
_entity_poly.entity_id
_entity_poly.type
_entity_poly.pdbx_seq_one_letter_code
_entity_poly.pdbx_strand_id
1 'polypeptide(L)'
;VKGEAASDFLQRNKEEHNMLSDGLKYQDSRMATCEEMKQDLAPFALHDAAAKSKGGPVLLRDGDTVYTDPSDSHSLIVGDTGSMKTLRFVLPLIYSCAAADESMVIVDPKGELARKSESFLSAKGYKTVIINMRDPQRSPDTWNPMGVIERAHKSGEEGQQKAVLQLNDMLNDIFFRRVDTKDPYWNESAGQLALGICLLLLALGEKLNMKNLLKWRYEKLADGTLDKCFRNLPTDGEIYQNLAGYLGMTAESTKSCIRSTFDQLVRVFKSAPALTEMLNDTSFDIERIGEAKAAVFVVIPDEKTTFHFLATLFISQCYTTLLETAERHGGSLPRRTNIILEEFCNLPALGDIVPMITAARSRNIRLHMVIQSYGQLVEKYGENVSRAILDNCGNMIYLHTREMDFLTYISRLAGNNEYGRPLISTSRLQRLQKNETIIFHGRCCPYLAEDVPLIFDYPIKLGTELRSAPQKPKKEKKRRRIGDVLKPPELSGDTDVWD
;
A
#
# COMPACT_ATOMS: atom_id res chain seq x y z
N VAL A 1 -64.58 -29.75 19.57
CA VAL A 1 -63.20 -30.33 19.59
C VAL A 1 -62.32 -29.83 18.45
N LYS A 2 -62.86 -29.40 17.26
CA LYS A 2 -62.02 -28.80 16.17
C LYS A 2 -61.86 -27.30 16.27
N GLY A 3 -62.64 -26.61 17.08
CA GLY A 3 -62.56 -25.13 17.25
C GLY A 3 -61.58 -24.67 18.37
N GLU A 4 -61.40 -25.47 19.38
CA GLU A 4 -60.47 -25.17 20.50
C GLU A 4 -58.99 -25.30 20.09
N ALA A 5 -58.64 -26.31 19.29
CA ALA A 5 -57.27 -26.54 18.81
C ALA A 5 -56.79 -25.43 17.87
N ALA A 6 -57.66 -24.81 17.09
CA ALA A 6 -57.32 -23.70 16.20
C ALA A 6 -57.17 -22.38 16.98
N SER A 7 -57.96 -22.19 18.03
CA SER A 7 -57.83 -21.03 18.91
C SER A 7 -56.51 -21.04 19.70
N ASP A 8 -56.17 -22.23 20.26
CA ASP A 8 -54.92 -22.40 21.03
C ASP A 8 -53.68 -22.29 20.13
N PHE A 9 -53.74 -22.74 18.88
CA PHE A 9 -52.66 -22.56 17.91
C PHE A 9 -52.47 -21.09 17.49
N LEU A 10 -53.57 -20.38 17.29
CA LEU A 10 -53.54 -18.94 16.96
C LEU A 10 -53.08 -18.10 18.16
N GLN A 11 -53.39 -18.53 19.38
CA GLN A 11 -52.97 -17.84 20.59
C GLN A 11 -51.49 -18.08 20.89
N ARG A 12 -50.96 -19.29 20.72
CA ARG A 12 -49.55 -19.61 20.81
C ARG A 12 -48.73 -18.87 19.76
N ASN A 13 -49.15 -18.83 18.51
CA ASN A 13 -48.48 -18.04 17.46
C ASN A 13 -48.50 -16.52 17.73
N LYS A 14 -49.58 -16.01 18.38
CA LYS A 14 -49.61 -14.60 18.80
C LYS A 14 -48.69 -14.36 19.99
N GLU A 15 -48.59 -15.28 20.94
CA GLU A 15 -47.67 -15.18 22.08
C GLU A 15 -46.20 -15.31 21.66
N GLU A 16 -45.89 -16.26 20.76
CA GLU A 16 -44.54 -16.35 20.15
C GLU A 16 -44.18 -15.12 19.28
N HIS A 17 -45.16 -14.60 18.52
CA HIS A 17 -44.95 -13.40 17.74
C HIS A 17 -44.80 -12.13 18.59
N ASN A 18 -45.53 -12.07 19.73
CA ASN A 18 -45.37 -11.01 20.71
C ASN A 18 -44.05 -11.14 21.49
N MET A 19 -43.63 -12.36 21.89
CA MET A 19 -42.32 -12.56 22.53
C MET A 19 -41.17 -12.23 21.56
N LEU A 20 -41.27 -12.60 20.27
CA LEU A 20 -40.30 -12.22 19.24
C LEU A 20 -40.33 -10.71 18.95
N SER A 21 -41.54 -10.10 18.93
CA SER A 21 -41.68 -8.64 18.74
C SER A 21 -41.22 -7.83 19.95
N ASP A 22 -41.45 -8.32 21.17
CA ASP A 22 -40.96 -7.67 22.40
C ASP A 22 -39.44 -7.84 22.54
N GLY A 23 -38.87 -8.99 22.16
CA GLY A 23 -37.43 -9.18 22.10
C GLY A 23 -36.74 -8.30 21.05
N LEU A 24 -37.42 -7.98 19.94
CA LEU A 24 -36.94 -7.03 18.94
C LEU A 24 -37.19 -5.56 19.28
N LYS A 25 -38.19 -5.25 20.12
CA LYS A 25 -38.51 -3.88 20.56
C LYS A 25 -37.53 -3.28 21.58
N TYR A 26 -36.70 -4.11 22.24
CA TYR A 26 -35.81 -3.66 23.32
C TYR A 26 -34.32 -3.58 22.92
N GLN A 27 -34.00 -3.53 21.62
CA GLN A 27 -32.65 -3.20 21.16
C GLN A 27 -32.58 -1.78 20.61
N ASP A 28 -32.97 -0.80 21.42
CA ASP A 28 -32.61 0.58 21.17
C ASP A 28 -31.09 0.73 21.13
N SER A 29 -30.58 1.48 20.17
CA SER A 29 -29.16 1.74 20.09
C SER A 29 -28.70 2.48 21.32
N ARG A 30 -27.66 1.98 21.96
CA ARG A 30 -27.01 2.59 23.12
C ARG A 30 -25.50 2.63 22.94
N MET A 31 -24.83 3.37 23.77
CA MET A 31 -23.36 3.30 23.83
C MET A 31 -22.94 2.00 24.53
N ALA A 32 -21.88 1.38 24.02
CA ALA A 32 -21.23 0.26 24.69
C ALA A 32 -20.59 0.71 26.00
N THR A 33 -20.61 -0.16 27.00
CA THR A 33 -19.84 0.03 28.22
C THR A 33 -18.39 -0.44 28.08
N CYS A 34 -17.52 0.02 28.96
CA CYS A 34 -16.12 -0.42 28.99
C CYS A 34 -16.01 -1.96 29.14
N GLU A 35 -16.86 -2.55 30.00
CA GLU A 35 -16.85 -4.00 30.25
C GLU A 35 -17.31 -4.81 29.02
N GLU A 36 -18.25 -4.30 28.24
CA GLU A 36 -18.65 -4.95 27.00
C GLU A 36 -17.53 -4.93 25.97
N MET A 37 -16.84 -3.80 25.82
CA MET A 37 -15.69 -3.69 24.92
C MET A 37 -14.55 -4.64 25.32
N LYS A 38 -14.31 -4.84 26.62
CA LYS A 38 -13.26 -5.75 27.10
C LYS A 38 -13.48 -7.21 26.73
N GLN A 39 -14.72 -7.63 26.44
CA GLN A 39 -15.03 -9.04 26.14
C GLN A 39 -14.34 -9.54 24.87
N ASP A 40 -14.24 -8.68 23.87
CA ASP A 40 -13.65 -9.02 22.55
C ASP A 40 -12.20 -8.51 22.38
N LEU A 41 -11.70 -7.74 23.35
CA LEU A 41 -10.38 -7.12 23.29
C LEU A 41 -9.36 -7.84 24.17
N ALA A 42 -8.10 -7.78 23.79
CA ALA A 42 -7.00 -8.37 24.55
C ALA A 42 -6.24 -7.30 25.37
N PRO A 43 -6.08 -7.49 26.69
CA PRO A 43 -5.36 -6.56 27.53
C PRO A 43 -3.84 -6.70 27.41
N PHE A 44 -3.11 -5.59 27.58
CA PHE A 44 -1.69 -5.58 27.93
C PHE A 44 -1.33 -4.33 28.76
N ALA A 45 -0.29 -4.45 29.59
CA ALA A 45 0.11 -3.38 30.49
C ALA A 45 0.75 -2.22 29.71
N LEU A 46 0.24 -0.99 29.94
CA LEU A 46 0.67 0.21 29.24
C LEU A 46 2.14 0.57 29.54
N HIS A 47 2.55 0.46 30.80
CA HIS A 47 3.86 0.92 31.29
C HIS A 47 4.91 -0.20 31.41
N ASP A 48 4.60 -1.42 30.99
CA ASP A 48 5.55 -2.53 30.97
C ASP A 48 6.15 -2.75 29.57
N ALA A 49 7.42 -2.41 29.40
CA ALA A 49 8.14 -2.61 28.14
C ALA A 49 8.23 -4.09 27.71
N ALA A 50 8.14 -5.03 28.66
CA ALA A 50 8.15 -6.46 28.43
C ALA A 50 6.76 -7.06 28.15
N ALA A 51 5.69 -6.28 28.36
CA ALA A 51 4.33 -6.73 28.13
C ALA A 51 4.14 -7.24 26.71
N LYS A 52 3.48 -8.39 26.60
CA LYS A 52 3.12 -8.98 25.32
C LYS A 52 1.70 -8.57 24.95
N SER A 53 1.55 -8.00 23.76
CA SER A 53 0.27 -7.74 23.13
C SER A 53 -0.22 -8.96 22.34
N LYS A 54 -1.50 -8.94 21.96
CA LYS A 54 -2.07 -9.82 20.92
C LYS A 54 -2.08 -9.16 19.55
N GLY A 55 -1.50 -7.96 19.44
CA GLY A 55 -1.49 -7.15 18.22
C GLY A 55 -2.79 -6.37 17.99
N GLY A 56 -2.81 -5.59 16.89
CA GLY A 56 -3.97 -4.82 16.49
C GLY A 56 -4.08 -3.42 17.09
N PRO A 57 -5.09 -2.65 16.67
CA PRO A 57 -5.29 -1.29 17.13
C PRO A 57 -5.64 -1.26 18.63
N VAL A 58 -5.12 -0.27 19.33
CA VAL A 58 -5.50 0.03 20.71
C VAL A 58 -6.84 0.77 20.67
N LEU A 59 -7.88 0.17 21.27
CA LEU A 59 -9.24 0.71 21.21
C LEU A 59 -9.75 1.21 22.57
N LEU A 60 -9.16 0.75 23.66
CA LEU A 60 -9.63 1.04 25.01
C LEU A 60 -8.44 1.19 25.96
N ARG A 61 -8.59 2.08 26.95
CA ARG A 61 -7.74 2.16 28.14
C ARG A 61 -8.59 2.04 29.39
N ASP A 62 -8.08 1.27 30.34
CA ASP A 62 -8.63 1.20 31.71
C ASP A 62 -7.46 1.21 32.71
N GLY A 63 -7.25 2.35 33.36
CA GLY A 63 -6.10 2.60 34.21
C GLY A 63 -4.77 2.43 33.47
N ASP A 64 -3.93 1.51 33.96
CA ASP A 64 -2.61 1.17 33.36
C ASP A 64 -2.69 0.01 32.36
N THR A 65 -3.90 -0.41 32.01
CA THR A 65 -4.13 -1.47 31.03
C THR A 65 -4.72 -0.87 29.73
N VAL A 66 -4.17 -1.26 28.60
CA VAL A 66 -4.73 -0.97 27.29
C VAL A 66 -5.25 -2.26 26.65
N TYR A 67 -6.23 -2.12 25.80
CA TYR A 67 -6.90 -3.24 25.16
C TYR A 67 -6.82 -3.08 23.65
N THR A 68 -6.39 -4.15 22.99
CA THR A 68 -6.23 -4.21 21.53
C THR A 68 -7.20 -5.18 20.90
N ASP A 69 -7.54 -4.97 19.65
CA ASP A 69 -8.30 -5.95 18.86
C ASP A 69 -7.36 -7.07 18.35
N PRO A 70 -7.45 -8.29 18.91
CA PRO A 70 -6.62 -9.42 18.48
C PRO A 70 -7.16 -10.13 17.23
N SER A 71 -8.34 -9.75 16.76
CA SER A 71 -9.03 -10.41 15.65
C SER A 71 -8.31 -10.20 14.31
N ASP A 72 -8.83 -10.78 13.26
CA ASP A 72 -8.35 -10.59 11.88
C ASP A 72 -8.96 -9.36 11.19
N SER A 73 -9.67 -8.53 11.93
CA SER A 73 -10.40 -7.36 11.40
C SER A 73 -9.48 -6.30 10.81
N HIS A 74 -9.91 -5.74 9.68
CA HIS A 74 -9.33 -4.53 9.13
C HIS A 74 -9.79 -3.31 9.91
N SER A 75 -9.03 -2.21 9.82
CA SER A 75 -9.35 -0.97 10.52
C SER A 75 -9.37 0.23 9.58
N LEU A 76 -10.34 1.09 9.76
CA LEU A 76 -10.41 2.40 9.14
C LEU A 76 -10.31 3.49 10.22
N ILE A 77 -9.31 4.34 10.15
CA ILE A 77 -9.08 5.45 11.07
C ILE A 77 -9.39 6.74 10.33
N VAL A 78 -10.41 7.46 10.79
CA VAL A 78 -10.90 8.69 10.14
C VAL A 78 -10.70 9.90 11.04
N GLY A 79 -10.06 10.93 10.52
CA GLY A 79 -9.91 12.19 11.24
C GLY A 79 -9.17 13.23 10.40
N ASP A 80 -9.52 14.49 10.57
CA ASP A 80 -8.89 15.60 9.87
C ASP A 80 -7.44 15.84 10.31
N THR A 81 -6.80 16.82 9.66
CA THR A 81 -5.43 17.21 9.99
C THR A 81 -5.38 17.77 11.43
N GLY A 82 -4.46 17.24 12.23
CA GLY A 82 -4.31 17.65 13.64
C GLY A 82 -5.19 16.89 14.64
N SER A 83 -6.00 15.92 14.20
CA SER A 83 -6.82 15.06 15.06
C SER A 83 -6.02 14.03 15.88
N MET A 84 -4.70 14.04 15.79
CA MET A 84 -3.76 13.15 16.49
C MET A 84 -3.81 11.66 16.05
N LYS A 85 -4.32 11.33 14.86
CA LYS A 85 -4.37 9.94 14.34
C LYS A 85 -3.05 9.20 14.51
N THR A 86 -1.97 9.82 14.06
CA THR A 86 -0.62 9.22 14.08
C THR A 86 -0.14 8.92 15.49
N LEU A 87 -0.32 9.87 16.44
CA LEU A 87 0.20 9.74 17.79
C LEU A 87 -0.66 8.82 18.68
N ARG A 88 -1.98 8.76 18.42
CA ARG A 88 -2.95 8.04 19.25
C ARG A 88 -3.26 6.64 18.73
N PHE A 89 -3.23 6.44 17.41
CA PHE A 89 -3.63 5.17 16.82
C PHE A 89 -2.53 4.51 15.98
N VAL A 90 -1.85 5.22 15.07
CA VAL A 90 -0.91 4.59 14.14
C VAL A 90 0.37 4.13 14.85
N LEU A 91 1.02 4.99 15.64
CA LEU A 91 2.23 4.61 16.38
C LEU A 91 1.95 3.59 17.50
N PRO A 92 0.85 3.71 18.30
CA PRO A 92 0.44 2.65 19.22
C PRO A 92 0.12 1.32 18.53
N LEU A 93 -0.47 1.33 17.33
CA LEU A 93 -0.67 0.13 16.51
C LEU A 93 0.67 -0.53 16.15
N ILE A 94 1.65 0.24 15.65
CA ILE A 94 2.99 -0.26 15.35
C ILE A 94 3.63 -0.87 16.60
N TYR A 95 3.48 -0.22 17.75
CA TYR A 95 3.99 -0.73 19.03
C TYR A 95 3.29 -2.02 19.46
N SER A 96 1.96 -2.06 19.39
CA SER A 96 1.15 -3.23 19.72
C SER A 96 1.50 -4.44 18.84
N CYS A 97 1.60 -4.23 17.52
CA CYS A 97 2.02 -5.27 16.58
C CYS A 97 3.45 -5.75 16.87
N ALA A 98 4.36 -4.83 17.23
CA ALA A 98 5.71 -5.17 17.62
C ALA A 98 5.77 -5.98 18.91
N ALA A 99 4.90 -5.68 19.89
CA ALA A 99 4.78 -6.44 21.14
C ALA A 99 4.13 -7.82 20.95
N ALA A 100 3.42 -8.02 19.84
CA ALA A 100 2.84 -9.30 19.41
C ALA A 100 3.74 -10.12 18.48
N ASP A 101 4.93 -9.62 18.17
CA ASP A 101 5.84 -10.23 17.21
C ASP A 101 5.25 -10.32 15.77
N GLU A 102 4.30 -9.46 15.40
CA GLU A 102 3.66 -9.41 14.08
C GLU A 102 4.48 -8.58 13.10
N SER A 103 4.49 -8.95 11.82
CA SER A 103 5.18 -8.18 10.77
C SER A 103 4.35 -7.00 10.29
N MET A 104 5.03 -6.01 9.71
CA MET A 104 4.39 -4.77 9.25
C MET A 104 4.96 -4.30 7.92
N VAL A 105 4.07 -3.81 7.04
CA VAL A 105 4.38 -3.03 5.84
C VAL A 105 3.69 -1.69 6.00
N ILE A 106 4.45 -0.60 6.00
CA ILE A 106 3.97 0.70 6.44
C ILE A 106 4.25 1.73 5.35
N VAL A 107 3.22 2.38 4.83
CA VAL A 107 3.38 3.57 4.00
C VAL A 107 3.45 4.79 4.90
N ASP A 108 4.55 5.52 4.78
CA ASP A 108 4.92 6.64 5.65
C ASP A 108 5.18 7.90 4.83
N PRO A 109 4.17 8.76 4.57
CA PRO A 109 4.32 9.92 3.69
C PRO A 109 5.33 10.96 4.16
N LYS A 110 5.69 10.95 5.43
CA LYS A 110 6.58 11.97 6.03
C LYS A 110 7.91 11.41 6.55
N GLY A 111 8.06 10.08 6.58
CA GLY A 111 9.16 9.42 7.26
C GLY A 111 9.10 9.55 8.79
N GLU A 112 7.94 9.96 9.32
CA GLU A 112 7.74 10.16 10.75
C GLU A 112 7.58 8.82 11.48
N LEU A 113 6.84 7.89 10.90
CA LEU A 113 6.61 6.57 11.48
C LEU A 113 7.91 5.78 11.55
N ALA A 114 8.69 5.74 10.46
CA ALA A 114 10.00 5.10 10.43
C ALA A 114 10.95 5.71 11.47
N ARG A 115 11.07 7.04 11.47
CA ARG A 115 11.94 7.76 12.40
C ARG A 115 11.61 7.49 13.86
N LYS A 116 10.31 7.52 14.23
CA LYS A 116 9.88 7.31 15.61
C LYS A 116 9.94 5.86 16.05
N SER A 117 9.74 4.90 15.12
CA SER A 117 9.55 3.50 15.46
C SER A 117 10.82 2.65 15.40
N GLU A 118 11.80 3.01 14.58
CA GLU A 118 12.98 2.17 14.29
C GLU A 118 13.73 1.74 15.56
N SER A 119 13.89 2.64 16.54
CA SER A 119 14.67 2.34 17.75
C SER A 119 14.01 1.24 18.59
N PHE A 120 12.72 1.31 18.84
CA PHE A 120 12.03 0.30 19.65
C PHE A 120 11.78 -1.00 18.85
N LEU A 121 11.58 -0.92 17.55
CA LEU A 121 11.50 -2.10 16.68
C LEU A 121 12.82 -2.89 16.69
N SER A 122 13.95 -2.20 16.55
CA SER A 122 15.27 -2.83 16.66
C SER A 122 15.52 -3.45 18.02
N ALA A 123 15.10 -2.78 19.11
CA ALA A 123 15.20 -3.33 20.48
C ALA A 123 14.34 -4.60 20.67
N LYS A 124 13.24 -4.74 19.92
CA LYS A 124 12.39 -5.95 19.90
C LYS A 124 12.84 -7.00 18.88
N GLY A 125 14.00 -6.83 18.25
CA GLY A 125 14.61 -7.79 17.31
C GLY A 125 14.00 -7.79 15.92
N TYR A 126 13.36 -6.70 15.50
CA TYR A 126 12.84 -6.54 14.15
C TYR A 126 13.95 -6.25 13.14
N LYS A 127 13.88 -6.89 11.97
CA LYS A 127 14.57 -6.40 10.79
C LYS A 127 13.77 -5.23 10.22
N THR A 128 14.29 -4.01 10.39
CA THR A 128 13.68 -2.80 9.82
C THR A 128 14.27 -2.55 8.44
N VAL A 129 13.39 -2.35 7.46
CA VAL A 129 13.69 -1.98 6.08
C VAL A 129 13.09 -0.61 5.81
N ILE A 130 13.87 0.31 5.24
CA ILE A 130 13.42 1.67 4.94
C ILE A 130 13.72 1.99 3.48
N ILE A 131 12.68 2.00 2.64
CA ILE A 131 12.74 2.40 1.24
C ILE A 131 12.38 3.89 1.20
N ASN A 132 13.38 4.76 1.10
CA ASN A 132 13.19 6.19 1.18
C ASN A 132 13.11 6.84 -0.21
N MET A 133 11.90 6.91 -0.77
CA MET A 133 11.64 7.57 -2.06
C MET A 133 11.63 9.11 -1.96
N ARG A 134 11.54 9.66 -0.74
CA ARG A 134 11.66 11.11 -0.49
C ARG A 134 13.09 11.59 -0.68
N ASP A 135 14.07 10.80 -0.22
CA ASP A 135 15.49 11.03 -0.44
C ASP A 135 16.19 9.73 -0.89
N PRO A 136 16.06 9.36 -2.18
CA PRO A 136 16.60 8.09 -2.67
C PRO A 136 18.12 7.96 -2.54
N GLN A 137 18.87 9.09 -2.48
CA GLN A 137 20.33 9.06 -2.28
C GLN A 137 20.70 8.57 -0.88
N ARG A 138 19.85 8.80 0.10
CA ARG A 138 20.03 8.42 1.49
C ARG A 138 19.20 7.23 1.92
N SER A 139 18.50 6.57 0.97
CA SER A 139 17.74 5.37 1.28
C SER A 139 18.67 4.29 1.83
N PRO A 140 18.47 3.81 3.07
CA PRO A 140 19.32 2.76 3.62
C PRO A 140 19.12 1.43 2.92
N ASP A 141 17.90 1.18 2.44
CA ASP A 141 17.53 -0.04 1.74
C ASP A 141 17.11 0.27 0.30
N THR A 142 17.23 -0.75 -0.56
CA THR A 142 16.94 -0.68 -1.99
C THR A 142 15.87 -1.70 -2.37
N TRP A 143 15.11 -1.40 -3.41
CA TRP A 143 14.06 -2.27 -3.93
C TRP A 143 14.00 -2.20 -5.44
N ASN A 144 14.15 -3.36 -6.10
CA ASN A 144 13.94 -3.52 -7.53
C ASN A 144 12.53 -4.09 -7.78
N PRO A 145 11.59 -3.32 -8.34
CA PRO A 145 10.23 -3.79 -8.62
C PRO A 145 10.19 -4.99 -9.59
N MET A 146 11.22 -5.15 -10.41
CA MET A 146 11.33 -6.27 -11.35
C MET A 146 12.05 -7.50 -10.75
N GLY A 147 12.60 -7.39 -9.54
CA GLY A 147 13.42 -8.45 -8.93
C GLY A 147 12.62 -9.71 -8.59
N VAL A 148 11.35 -9.58 -8.19
CA VAL A 148 10.45 -10.73 -7.95
C VAL A 148 10.18 -11.48 -9.24
N ILE A 149 9.95 -10.73 -10.33
CA ILE A 149 9.67 -11.25 -11.68
C ILE A 149 10.89 -12.02 -12.21
N GLU A 150 12.10 -11.48 -12.04
CA GLU A 150 13.33 -12.15 -12.43
C GLU A 150 13.50 -13.47 -11.66
N ARG A 151 13.19 -13.53 -10.37
CA ARG A 151 13.23 -14.77 -9.59
C ARG A 151 12.19 -15.78 -10.06
N ALA A 152 10.94 -15.33 -10.30
CA ALA A 152 9.90 -16.19 -10.83
C ALA A 152 10.32 -16.83 -12.16
N HIS A 153 10.89 -16.05 -13.09
CA HIS A 153 11.37 -16.54 -14.37
C HIS A 153 12.44 -17.65 -14.23
N LYS A 154 13.26 -17.61 -13.18
CA LYS A 154 14.30 -18.63 -12.92
C LYS A 154 13.79 -19.91 -12.25
N SER A 155 12.51 -19.99 -11.88
CA SER A 155 11.94 -21.14 -11.14
C SER A 155 11.31 -22.22 -12.04
N GLY A 156 11.58 -22.21 -13.36
CA GLY A 156 11.10 -23.20 -14.31
C GLY A 156 9.98 -22.70 -15.22
N GLU A 157 9.36 -23.57 -16.01
CA GLU A 157 8.38 -23.19 -17.05
C GLU A 157 7.15 -22.47 -16.47
N GLU A 158 6.57 -22.98 -15.40
CA GLU A 158 5.43 -22.33 -14.72
C GLU A 158 5.84 -20.94 -14.20
N GLY A 159 7.05 -20.82 -13.65
CA GLY A 159 7.60 -19.54 -13.20
C GLY A 159 7.85 -18.56 -14.34
N GLN A 160 8.22 -19.04 -15.52
CA GLN A 160 8.37 -18.19 -16.72
C GLN A 160 7.04 -17.60 -17.15
N GLN A 161 5.97 -18.41 -17.24
CA GLN A 161 4.63 -17.93 -17.58
C GLN A 161 4.13 -16.90 -16.56
N LYS A 162 4.32 -17.19 -15.27
CA LYS A 162 3.98 -16.26 -14.18
C LYS A 162 4.76 -14.95 -14.29
N ALA A 163 6.06 -15.01 -14.60
CA ALA A 163 6.90 -13.82 -14.76
C ALA A 163 6.42 -12.92 -15.88
N VAL A 164 5.96 -13.48 -17.01
CA VAL A 164 5.39 -12.73 -18.11
C VAL A 164 4.12 -12.00 -17.67
N LEU A 165 3.20 -12.67 -16.98
CA LEU A 165 1.98 -12.04 -16.48
C LEU A 165 2.29 -10.91 -15.49
N GLN A 166 3.15 -11.16 -14.51
CA GLN A 166 3.56 -10.14 -13.53
C GLN A 166 4.27 -8.95 -14.19
N LEU A 167 5.06 -9.20 -15.24
CA LEU A 167 5.73 -8.14 -15.99
C LEU A 167 4.73 -7.29 -16.77
N ASN A 168 3.74 -7.92 -17.41
CA ASN A 168 2.64 -7.22 -18.08
C ASN A 168 1.88 -6.33 -17.11
N ASP A 169 1.45 -6.85 -15.96
CA ASP A 169 0.71 -6.08 -14.96
C ASP A 169 1.52 -4.87 -14.48
N MET A 170 2.80 -5.08 -14.15
CA MET A 170 3.68 -3.99 -13.71
C MET A 170 3.91 -2.93 -14.80
N LEU A 171 4.10 -3.35 -16.05
CA LEU A 171 4.29 -2.41 -17.15
C LEU A 171 2.99 -1.67 -17.47
N ASN A 172 1.83 -2.32 -17.35
CA ASN A 172 0.53 -1.68 -17.43
C ASN A 172 0.40 -0.56 -16.38
N ASP A 173 0.79 -0.81 -15.15
CA ASP A 173 0.80 0.22 -14.10
C ASP A 173 1.71 1.41 -14.45
N ILE A 174 2.78 1.22 -15.19
CA ILE A 174 3.70 2.28 -15.60
C ILE A 174 3.21 2.99 -16.87
N PHE A 175 2.79 2.25 -17.87
CA PHE A 175 2.52 2.77 -19.22
C PHE A 175 1.06 3.21 -19.42
N PHE A 176 0.09 2.65 -18.69
CA PHE A 176 -1.34 2.98 -18.82
C PHE A 176 -1.89 3.88 -17.72
N ARG A 177 -1.13 4.14 -16.68
CA ARG A 177 -1.56 4.86 -15.49
C ARG A 177 -2.11 6.27 -15.70
N ARG A 178 -1.76 6.93 -16.82
CA ARG A 178 -2.15 8.30 -17.14
C ARG A 178 -3.06 8.38 -18.36
N VAL A 179 -3.78 7.30 -18.66
CA VAL A 179 -4.58 7.25 -19.88
C VAL A 179 -5.93 7.91 -19.67
N ASP A 180 -5.94 9.25 -19.77
CA ASP A 180 -7.10 10.01 -20.21
C ASP A 180 -7.00 10.28 -21.73
N THR A 181 -6.31 9.41 -22.47
CA THR A 181 -6.07 9.61 -23.92
C THR A 181 -7.19 8.95 -24.70
N LYS A 182 -7.78 9.75 -25.63
CA LYS A 182 -8.77 9.26 -26.59
C LYS A 182 -8.22 8.16 -27.51
N ASP A 183 -6.89 7.99 -27.58
CA ASP A 183 -6.19 7.01 -28.40
C ASP A 183 -5.16 6.25 -27.55
N PRO A 184 -5.46 5.02 -27.10
CA PRO A 184 -4.56 4.18 -26.30
C PRO A 184 -3.40 3.58 -27.11
N TYR A 185 -3.46 3.59 -28.46
CA TYR A 185 -2.51 2.94 -29.34
C TYR A 185 -1.04 3.26 -29.03
N TRP A 186 -0.74 4.54 -28.74
CA TRP A 186 0.63 4.97 -28.46
C TRP A 186 1.19 4.40 -27.16
N ASN A 187 0.36 4.35 -26.14
CA ASN A 187 0.73 3.79 -24.86
C ASN A 187 0.89 2.26 -24.93
N GLU A 188 -0.03 1.59 -25.64
CA GLU A 188 0.03 0.15 -25.88
C GLU A 188 1.30 -0.22 -26.65
N SER A 189 1.59 0.47 -27.75
CA SER A 189 2.80 0.24 -28.55
C SER A 189 4.08 0.50 -27.77
N ALA A 190 4.11 1.53 -26.92
CA ALA A 190 5.25 1.81 -26.05
C ALA A 190 5.39 0.76 -24.93
N GLY A 191 4.28 0.28 -24.36
CA GLY A 191 4.25 -0.80 -23.38
C GLY A 191 4.73 -2.13 -23.97
N GLN A 192 4.28 -2.48 -25.18
CA GLN A 192 4.73 -3.68 -25.89
C GLN A 192 6.25 -3.63 -26.19
N LEU A 193 6.77 -2.49 -26.63
CA LEU A 193 8.21 -2.31 -26.80
C LEU A 193 8.96 -2.53 -25.47
N ALA A 194 8.45 -1.99 -24.37
CA ALA A 194 9.04 -2.19 -23.05
C ALA A 194 9.02 -3.67 -22.62
N LEU A 195 7.88 -4.34 -22.82
CA LEU A 195 7.72 -5.76 -22.54
C LEU A 195 8.70 -6.61 -23.36
N GLY A 196 8.77 -6.39 -24.68
CA GLY A 196 9.70 -7.12 -25.53
C GLY A 196 11.16 -6.94 -25.13
N ILE A 197 11.56 -5.72 -24.73
CA ILE A 197 12.92 -5.47 -24.19
C ILE A 197 13.13 -6.21 -22.86
N CYS A 198 12.16 -6.18 -21.94
CA CYS A 198 12.26 -6.88 -20.65
C CYS A 198 12.37 -8.40 -20.82
N LEU A 199 11.56 -8.99 -21.70
CA LEU A 199 11.62 -10.42 -22.02
C LEU A 199 12.97 -10.80 -22.66
N LEU A 200 13.50 -9.93 -23.54
CA LEU A 200 14.82 -10.12 -24.13
C LEU A 200 15.93 -10.06 -23.06
N LEU A 201 15.84 -9.16 -22.08
CA LEU A 201 16.78 -9.10 -20.95
C LEU A 201 16.78 -10.43 -20.15
N LEU A 202 15.59 -10.97 -19.89
CA LEU A 202 15.45 -12.28 -19.20
C LEU A 202 16.08 -13.41 -20.02
N ALA A 203 15.81 -13.47 -21.32
CA ALA A 203 16.36 -14.49 -22.22
C ALA A 203 17.89 -14.41 -22.36
N LEU A 204 18.46 -13.20 -22.32
CA LEU A 204 19.91 -12.98 -22.34
C LEU A 204 20.58 -13.21 -20.97
N GLY A 205 19.82 -13.47 -19.91
CA GLY A 205 20.33 -13.56 -18.55
C GLY A 205 20.85 -12.23 -17.99
N GLU A 206 20.50 -11.11 -18.62
CA GLU A 206 20.80 -9.79 -18.10
C GLU A 206 19.85 -9.45 -16.95
N LYS A 207 20.33 -8.67 -15.99
CA LYS A 207 19.54 -8.26 -14.86
C LYS A 207 18.30 -7.47 -15.28
N LEU A 208 17.14 -7.92 -14.82
CA LEU A 208 15.88 -7.23 -15.09
C LEU A 208 15.67 -6.08 -14.09
N ASN A 209 15.82 -4.85 -14.57
CA ASN A 209 15.59 -3.63 -13.80
C ASN A 209 15.36 -2.43 -14.72
N MET A 210 14.87 -1.34 -14.15
CA MET A 210 14.58 -0.11 -14.91
C MET A 210 15.84 0.47 -15.59
N LYS A 211 17.00 0.37 -14.97
CA LYS A 211 18.27 0.87 -15.53
C LYS A 211 18.65 0.16 -16.82
N ASN A 212 18.53 -1.17 -16.87
CA ASN A 212 18.81 -1.95 -18.08
C ASN A 212 17.73 -1.76 -19.15
N LEU A 213 16.44 -1.67 -18.77
CA LEU A 213 15.37 -1.30 -19.70
C LEU A 213 15.68 0.03 -20.40
N LEU A 214 16.05 1.07 -19.63
CA LEU A 214 16.43 2.37 -20.18
C LEU A 214 17.70 2.30 -21.04
N LYS A 215 18.71 1.52 -20.63
CA LYS A 215 19.94 1.30 -21.42
C LYS A 215 19.61 0.68 -22.78
N TRP A 216 18.78 -0.35 -22.82
CA TRP A 216 18.39 -0.99 -24.08
C TRP A 216 17.57 -0.05 -24.95
N ARG A 217 16.66 0.73 -24.36
CA ARG A 217 15.88 1.74 -25.09
C ARG A 217 16.74 2.85 -25.68
N TYR A 218 17.74 3.38 -24.96
CA TYR A 218 18.48 4.55 -25.41
C TYR A 218 19.79 4.23 -26.13
N GLU A 219 20.48 3.16 -25.73
CA GLU A 219 21.79 2.81 -26.28
C GLU A 219 21.65 1.67 -27.31
N LYS A 220 21.05 0.53 -26.91
CA LYS A 220 21.00 -0.68 -27.72
C LYS A 220 20.06 -0.60 -28.93
N LEU A 221 19.02 0.20 -28.83
CA LEU A 221 18.16 0.53 -29.96
C LEU A 221 18.88 1.49 -30.94
N ALA A 222 19.62 2.49 -30.43
CA ALA A 222 20.31 3.48 -31.24
C ALA A 222 21.52 2.90 -31.99
N ASP A 223 22.27 1.96 -31.38
CA ASP A 223 23.43 1.33 -31.98
C ASP A 223 23.07 0.11 -32.88
N GLY A 224 21.76 -0.19 -33.02
CA GLY A 224 21.25 -1.29 -33.86
C GLY A 224 21.43 -2.69 -33.23
N THR A 225 21.86 -2.78 -31.96
CA THR A 225 21.99 -4.07 -31.27
C THR A 225 20.63 -4.75 -31.11
N LEU A 226 19.58 -3.99 -30.72
CA LEU A 226 18.22 -4.53 -30.57
C LEU A 226 17.69 -5.08 -31.91
N ASP A 227 17.91 -4.37 -33.01
CA ASP A 227 17.53 -4.84 -34.37
C ASP A 227 18.25 -6.14 -34.75
N LYS A 228 19.54 -6.28 -34.42
CA LYS A 228 20.30 -7.53 -34.66
C LYS A 228 19.73 -8.68 -33.81
N CYS A 229 19.44 -8.46 -32.55
CA CYS A 229 18.79 -9.47 -31.72
C CYS A 229 17.44 -9.89 -32.29
N PHE A 230 16.59 -8.92 -32.65
CA PHE A 230 15.24 -9.17 -33.21
C PHE A 230 15.28 -10.06 -34.48
N ARG A 231 16.20 -9.82 -35.40
CA ARG A 231 16.31 -10.61 -36.62
C ARG A 231 16.69 -12.08 -36.39
N ASN A 232 17.27 -12.39 -35.25
CA ASN A 232 17.70 -13.74 -34.87
C ASN A 232 16.69 -14.46 -33.97
N LEU A 233 15.56 -13.80 -33.59
CA LEU A 233 14.52 -14.41 -32.79
C LEU A 233 13.60 -15.30 -33.64
N PRO A 234 13.08 -16.41 -33.07
CA PRO A 234 12.04 -17.20 -33.72
C PRO A 234 10.76 -16.35 -33.85
N THR A 235 10.15 -16.34 -35.03
CA THR A 235 9.01 -15.47 -35.37
C THR A 235 7.73 -15.82 -34.63
N ASP A 236 7.60 -17.04 -34.15
CA ASP A 236 6.50 -17.55 -33.30
C ASP A 236 6.73 -17.29 -31.81
N GLY A 237 7.93 -16.81 -31.43
CA GLY A 237 8.30 -16.53 -30.05
C GLY A 237 7.69 -15.24 -29.51
N GLU A 238 7.34 -15.25 -28.23
CA GLU A 238 6.71 -14.13 -27.52
C GLU A 238 7.55 -12.83 -27.57
N ILE A 239 8.89 -12.95 -27.46
CA ILE A 239 9.80 -11.80 -27.56
C ILE A 239 9.68 -11.15 -28.93
N TYR A 240 9.69 -11.96 -30.00
CA TYR A 240 9.53 -11.47 -31.37
C TYR A 240 8.21 -10.75 -31.54
N GLN A 241 7.09 -11.35 -31.11
CA GLN A 241 5.74 -10.79 -31.26
C GLN A 241 5.62 -9.42 -30.59
N ASN A 242 6.16 -9.25 -29.39
CA ASN A 242 6.13 -7.97 -28.69
C ASN A 242 7.03 -6.90 -29.32
N LEU A 243 8.15 -7.28 -29.91
CA LEU A 243 9.06 -6.35 -30.59
C LEU A 243 8.63 -6.04 -32.04
N ALA A 244 7.94 -6.97 -32.71
CA ALA A 244 7.57 -6.86 -34.13
C ALA A 244 6.69 -5.64 -34.42
N GLY A 245 5.78 -5.30 -33.50
CA GLY A 245 4.92 -4.12 -33.59
C GLY A 245 5.71 -2.80 -33.74
N TYR A 246 6.92 -2.74 -33.22
CA TYR A 246 7.78 -1.58 -33.31
C TYR A 246 8.91 -1.78 -34.35
N LEU A 247 9.69 -2.86 -34.28
CA LEU A 247 10.86 -3.08 -35.14
C LEU A 247 10.48 -3.45 -36.55
N GLY A 248 9.36 -4.14 -36.77
CA GLY A 248 8.83 -4.50 -38.09
C GLY A 248 8.18 -3.33 -38.84
N MET A 249 7.93 -2.19 -38.21
CA MET A 249 7.38 -1.02 -38.89
C MET A 249 8.37 -0.42 -39.90
N THR A 250 7.83 0.10 -41.02
CA THR A 250 8.59 0.86 -41.99
C THR A 250 8.47 2.38 -41.81
N ALA A 251 7.35 2.85 -41.24
CA ALA A 251 7.05 4.26 -41.03
C ALA A 251 7.87 4.85 -39.87
N GLU A 252 8.93 5.59 -40.19
CA GLU A 252 9.83 6.18 -39.17
C GLU A 252 9.12 7.25 -38.31
N SER A 253 8.14 7.97 -38.86
CA SER A 253 7.31 8.91 -38.11
C SER A 253 6.53 8.20 -36.95
N THR A 254 5.91 7.05 -37.23
CA THR A 254 5.20 6.23 -36.25
C THR A 254 6.16 5.71 -35.17
N LYS A 255 7.32 5.19 -35.57
CA LYS A 255 8.37 4.78 -34.62
C LYS A 255 8.79 5.92 -33.70
N SER A 256 8.94 7.14 -34.28
CA SER A 256 9.32 8.32 -33.52
C SER A 256 8.26 8.70 -32.48
N CYS A 257 6.96 8.60 -32.80
CA CYS A 257 5.86 8.83 -31.86
C CYS A 257 5.88 7.79 -30.73
N ILE A 258 6.05 6.50 -31.04
CA ILE A 258 6.14 5.44 -30.01
C ILE A 258 7.34 5.69 -29.09
N ARG A 259 8.51 6.03 -29.64
CA ARG A 259 9.68 6.38 -28.84
C ARG A 259 9.43 7.57 -27.92
N SER A 260 8.79 8.62 -28.43
CA SER A 260 8.45 9.82 -27.65
C SER A 260 7.48 9.50 -26.52
N THR A 261 6.46 8.68 -26.78
CA THR A 261 5.51 8.22 -25.75
C THR A 261 6.23 7.39 -24.68
N PHE A 262 7.04 6.42 -25.08
CA PHE A 262 7.86 5.65 -24.15
C PHE A 262 8.70 6.58 -23.24
N ASP A 263 9.44 7.52 -23.85
CA ASP A 263 10.33 8.44 -23.13
C ASP A 263 9.58 9.35 -22.17
N GLN A 264 8.35 9.74 -22.50
CA GLN A 264 7.48 10.53 -21.64
C GLN A 264 7.01 9.74 -20.42
N LEU A 265 6.61 8.49 -20.59
CA LEU A 265 6.10 7.63 -19.52
C LEU A 265 7.19 7.24 -18.53
N VAL A 266 8.41 6.97 -19.00
CA VAL A 266 9.56 6.64 -18.14
C VAL A 266 10.39 7.85 -17.70
N ARG A 267 9.96 9.07 -18.03
CA ARG A 267 10.71 10.32 -17.76
C ARG A 267 11.11 10.45 -16.30
N VAL A 268 10.28 9.98 -15.38
CA VAL A 268 10.54 10.04 -13.93
C VAL A 268 11.84 9.32 -13.56
N PHE A 269 12.12 8.17 -14.14
CA PHE A 269 13.32 7.40 -13.87
C PHE A 269 14.58 8.04 -14.48
N LYS A 270 14.41 8.68 -15.64
CA LYS A 270 15.50 9.41 -16.30
C LYS A 270 15.87 10.71 -15.58
N SER A 271 14.86 11.44 -15.08
CA SER A 271 15.07 12.72 -14.39
C SER A 271 15.51 12.57 -12.94
N ALA A 272 15.36 11.38 -12.33
CA ALA A 272 15.76 11.08 -10.97
C ALA A 272 16.77 9.91 -10.89
N PRO A 273 18.05 10.11 -11.27
CA PRO A 273 19.05 9.03 -11.31
C PRO A 273 19.25 8.31 -9.97
N ALA A 274 19.12 9.03 -8.86
CA ALA A 274 19.22 8.45 -7.52
C ALA A 274 18.08 7.45 -7.24
N LEU A 275 16.87 7.76 -7.71
CA LEU A 275 15.74 6.84 -7.62
C LEU A 275 16.00 5.57 -8.45
N THR A 276 16.44 5.74 -9.69
CA THR A 276 16.75 4.60 -10.57
C THR A 276 17.86 3.72 -9.99
N GLU A 277 18.84 4.31 -9.33
CA GLU A 277 19.89 3.54 -8.62
C GLU A 277 19.35 2.81 -7.39
N MET A 278 18.45 3.42 -6.62
CA MET A 278 17.77 2.78 -5.49
C MET A 278 16.89 1.61 -5.94
N LEU A 279 16.28 1.71 -7.14
CA LEU A 279 15.42 0.68 -7.75
C LEU A 279 16.20 -0.35 -8.58
N ASN A 280 17.53 -0.38 -8.48
CA ASN A 280 18.37 -1.29 -9.27
C ASN A 280 18.50 -2.69 -8.66
N ASP A 281 18.50 -2.77 -7.34
CA ASP A 281 18.66 -3.98 -6.54
C ASP A 281 17.65 -4.03 -5.41
N THR A 282 17.43 -5.21 -4.84
CA THR A 282 16.66 -5.39 -3.60
C THR A 282 17.59 -5.85 -2.49
N SER A 283 17.66 -5.08 -1.38
CA SER A 283 18.54 -5.36 -0.23
C SER A 283 17.92 -6.29 0.81
N PHE A 284 16.65 -6.66 0.66
CA PHE A 284 15.91 -7.50 1.60
C PHE A 284 15.09 -8.53 0.85
N ASP A 285 14.56 -9.50 1.58
CA ASP A 285 13.70 -10.53 1.01
C ASP A 285 12.23 -10.24 1.35
N ILE A 286 11.43 -9.93 0.33
CA ILE A 286 10.01 -9.64 0.48
C ILE A 286 9.24 -10.87 0.98
N GLU A 287 9.63 -12.08 0.54
CA GLU A 287 8.96 -13.34 0.92
C GLU A 287 9.03 -13.59 2.42
N ARG A 288 10.13 -13.16 3.06
CA ARG A 288 10.33 -13.35 4.50
C ARG A 288 9.50 -12.42 5.39
N ILE A 289 8.79 -11.43 4.84
CA ILE A 289 7.95 -10.52 5.64
C ILE A 289 6.85 -11.31 6.37
N GLY A 290 6.23 -12.30 5.72
CA GLY A 290 5.20 -13.16 6.33
C GLY A 290 5.75 -14.27 7.25
N GLU A 291 7.08 -14.45 7.35
CA GLU A 291 7.73 -15.53 8.07
C GLU A 291 8.55 -15.04 9.28
N ALA A 292 9.23 -13.92 9.15
CA ALA A 292 10.14 -13.37 10.15
C ALA A 292 9.64 -12.03 10.71
N LYS A 293 10.17 -11.59 11.86
CA LYS A 293 9.89 -10.25 12.41
C LYS A 293 10.46 -9.18 11.48
N ALA A 294 9.60 -8.58 10.67
CA ALA A 294 9.98 -7.55 9.72
C ALA A 294 9.07 -6.32 9.86
N ALA A 295 9.66 -5.13 9.73
CA ALA A 295 8.95 -3.88 9.60
C ALA A 295 9.51 -3.12 8.39
N VAL A 296 8.71 -3.00 7.34
CA VAL A 296 9.09 -2.36 6.09
C VAL A 296 8.40 -1.01 5.98
N PHE A 297 9.18 0.05 5.92
CA PHE A 297 8.70 1.41 5.74
C PHE A 297 8.94 1.88 4.31
N VAL A 298 7.86 2.30 3.66
CA VAL A 298 7.89 2.92 2.33
C VAL A 298 7.69 4.42 2.53
N VAL A 299 8.77 5.16 2.56
CA VAL A 299 8.76 6.61 2.78
C VAL A 299 8.59 7.32 1.45
N ILE A 300 7.51 8.08 1.31
CA ILE A 300 7.17 8.85 0.10
C ILE A 300 7.07 10.34 0.44
N PRO A 301 7.30 11.24 -0.53
CA PRO A 301 7.06 12.67 -0.31
C PRO A 301 5.56 12.97 -0.26
N ASP A 302 5.06 13.64 0.77
CA ASP A 302 3.67 14.07 0.89
C ASP A 302 3.34 15.25 -0.05
N GLU A 303 4.32 16.11 -0.32
CA GLU A 303 4.18 17.29 -1.18
C GLU A 303 4.24 17.00 -2.69
N LYS A 304 4.63 15.79 -3.11
CA LYS A 304 4.81 15.42 -4.53
C LYS A 304 4.30 14.01 -4.83
N THR A 305 3.27 13.92 -5.62
CA THR A 305 2.65 12.64 -6.00
C THR A 305 3.44 11.84 -7.03
N THR A 306 4.56 12.39 -7.54
CA THR A 306 5.33 11.80 -8.65
C THR A 306 5.78 10.36 -8.40
N PHE A 307 6.08 10.01 -7.14
CA PHE A 307 6.58 8.68 -6.75
C PHE A 307 5.54 7.81 -6.03
N HIS A 308 4.33 8.32 -5.79
CA HIS A 308 3.30 7.58 -5.05
C HIS A 308 2.93 6.24 -5.70
N PHE A 309 3.04 6.16 -7.04
CA PHE A 309 2.78 4.91 -7.74
C PHE A 309 3.76 3.78 -7.38
N LEU A 310 4.99 4.12 -7.07
CA LEU A 310 5.95 3.12 -6.64
C LEU A 310 5.56 2.53 -5.28
N ALA A 311 4.96 3.34 -4.40
CA ALA A 311 4.40 2.82 -3.16
C ALA A 311 3.22 1.88 -3.41
N THR A 312 2.30 2.26 -4.31
CA THR A 312 1.18 1.40 -4.73
C THR A 312 1.69 0.09 -5.34
N LEU A 313 2.66 0.17 -6.25
CA LEU A 313 3.31 -1.00 -6.86
C LEU A 313 3.98 -1.88 -5.80
N PHE A 314 4.68 -1.28 -4.82
CA PHE A 314 5.31 -2.01 -3.72
C PHE A 314 4.27 -2.75 -2.87
N ILE A 315 3.16 -2.09 -2.52
CA ILE A 315 2.07 -2.71 -1.74
C ILE A 315 1.47 -3.89 -2.50
N SER A 316 1.17 -3.71 -3.79
CA SER A 316 0.61 -4.77 -4.63
C SER A 316 1.57 -5.97 -4.72
N GLN A 317 2.86 -5.74 -4.95
CA GLN A 317 3.87 -6.80 -4.97
C GLN A 317 4.02 -7.50 -3.62
N CYS A 318 4.08 -6.74 -2.52
CA CYS A 318 4.12 -7.31 -1.18
C CYS A 318 2.89 -8.18 -0.93
N TYR A 319 1.70 -7.69 -1.24
CA TYR A 319 0.47 -8.43 -1.04
C TYR A 319 0.45 -9.74 -1.84
N THR A 320 0.78 -9.70 -3.14
CA THR A 320 0.86 -10.90 -3.99
C THR A 320 1.89 -11.90 -3.43
N THR A 321 3.07 -11.42 -3.03
CA THR A 321 4.10 -12.27 -2.44
C THR A 321 3.66 -12.90 -1.10
N LEU A 322 2.92 -12.15 -0.28
CA LEU A 322 2.35 -12.65 0.97
C LEU A 322 1.27 -13.70 0.72
N LEU A 323 0.43 -13.55 -0.32
CA LEU A 323 -0.54 -14.59 -0.72
C LEU A 323 0.16 -15.88 -1.12
N GLU A 324 1.18 -15.80 -1.97
CA GLU A 324 1.99 -16.95 -2.38
C GLU A 324 2.69 -17.63 -1.20
N THR A 325 3.17 -16.83 -0.25
CA THR A 325 3.75 -17.35 0.99
C THR A 325 2.70 -18.05 1.85
N ALA A 326 1.49 -17.48 1.96
CA ALA A 326 0.38 -18.11 2.67
C ALA A 326 -0.02 -19.45 2.03
N GLU A 327 -0.08 -19.54 0.70
CA GLU A 327 -0.38 -20.78 -0.02
C GLU A 327 0.67 -21.87 0.27
N ARG A 328 1.97 -21.52 0.26
CA ARG A 328 3.04 -22.44 0.63
C ARG A 328 2.94 -22.96 2.07
N HIS A 329 2.28 -22.22 2.95
CA HIS A 329 2.06 -22.58 4.36
C HIS A 329 0.63 -23.07 4.66
N GLY A 330 -0.08 -23.61 3.69
CA GLY A 330 -1.42 -24.20 3.89
C GLY A 330 -2.55 -23.20 3.94
N GLY A 331 -2.38 -22.04 3.32
CA GLY A 331 -3.44 -21.03 3.11
C GLY A 331 -3.40 -19.83 4.08
N SER A 332 -2.47 -19.81 5.04
CA SER A 332 -2.33 -18.71 6.01
C SER A 332 -0.87 -18.43 6.32
N LEU A 333 -0.51 -17.17 6.48
CA LEU A 333 0.86 -16.78 6.88
C LEU A 333 1.19 -17.31 8.28
N PRO A 334 2.40 -17.85 8.49
CA PRO A 334 2.86 -18.29 9.81
C PRO A 334 2.99 -17.12 10.79
N ARG A 335 3.19 -15.91 10.27
CA ARG A 335 3.26 -14.66 11.05
C ARG A 335 2.25 -13.67 10.49
N ARG A 336 1.38 -13.17 11.38
CA ARG A 336 0.43 -12.10 10.99
C ARG A 336 1.19 -10.90 10.46
N THR A 337 0.70 -10.37 9.32
CA THR A 337 1.29 -9.20 8.68
C THR A 337 0.27 -8.07 8.59
N ASN A 338 0.66 -6.89 9.07
CA ASN A 338 -0.18 -5.70 9.08
C ASN A 338 0.27 -4.75 7.97
N ILE A 339 -0.62 -4.39 7.07
CA ILE A 339 -0.39 -3.37 6.04
C ILE A 339 -1.01 -2.08 6.55
N ILE A 340 -0.18 -1.10 6.91
CA ILE A 340 -0.58 0.18 7.50
C ILE A 340 -0.41 1.26 6.43
N LEU A 341 -1.51 1.86 6.01
CA LEU A 341 -1.57 2.84 4.93
C LEU A 341 -1.87 4.21 5.51
N GLU A 342 -0.84 4.94 5.95
CA GLU A 342 -1.01 6.32 6.38
C GLU A 342 -1.28 7.21 5.17
N GLU A 343 -2.24 8.13 5.29
CA GLU A 343 -2.70 8.99 4.20
C GLU A 343 -3.16 8.18 2.97
N PHE A 344 -3.97 7.14 3.19
CA PHE A 344 -4.38 6.18 2.15
C PHE A 344 -4.95 6.85 0.90
N CYS A 345 -5.73 7.93 1.05
CA CYS A 345 -6.30 8.67 -0.08
C CYS A 345 -5.26 9.44 -0.90
N ASN A 346 -4.04 9.64 -0.41
CA ASN A 346 -2.98 10.31 -1.17
C ASN A 346 -2.27 9.37 -2.15
N LEU A 347 -2.38 8.05 -1.94
CA LEU A 347 -1.86 7.06 -2.88
C LEU A 347 -2.72 7.02 -4.15
N PRO A 348 -2.18 6.64 -5.32
CA PRO A 348 -3.00 6.19 -6.44
C PRO A 348 -3.91 5.04 -6.02
N ALA A 349 -5.06 4.92 -6.68
CA ALA A 349 -5.98 3.83 -6.39
C ALA A 349 -5.27 2.47 -6.54
N LEU A 350 -5.44 1.61 -5.54
CA LEU A 350 -5.12 0.19 -5.63
C LEU A 350 -6.25 -0.47 -6.40
N GLY A 351 -5.98 -0.93 -7.64
CA GLY A 351 -7.01 -1.47 -8.54
C GLY A 351 -7.81 -2.60 -7.90
N ASP A 352 -7.13 -3.48 -7.17
CA ASP A 352 -7.72 -4.68 -6.56
C ASP A 352 -8.02 -4.52 -5.07
N ILE A 353 -8.29 -3.31 -4.58
CA ILE A 353 -8.46 -3.04 -3.14
C ILE A 353 -9.60 -3.88 -2.54
N VAL A 354 -10.73 -4.09 -3.24
CA VAL A 354 -11.86 -4.86 -2.71
C VAL A 354 -11.53 -6.36 -2.62
N PRO A 355 -11.05 -7.04 -3.68
CA PRO A 355 -10.51 -8.39 -3.56
C PRO A 355 -9.43 -8.51 -2.48
N MET A 356 -8.53 -7.55 -2.39
CA MET A 356 -7.45 -7.53 -1.40
C MET A 356 -8.00 -7.52 0.03
N ILE A 357 -8.93 -6.63 0.36
CA ILE A 357 -9.54 -6.53 1.70
C ILE A 357 -10.33 -7.82 2.02
N THR A 358 -11.10 -8.35 1.07
CA THR A 358 -11.93 -9.55 1.31
C THR A 358 -11.07 -10.80 1.53
N ALA A 359 -10.00 -10.98 0.77
CA ALA A 359 -9.18 -12.18 0.82
C ALA A 359 -8.11 -12.17 1.94
N ALA A 360 -7.67 -10.99 2.39
CA ALA A 360 -6.54 -10.83 3.30
C ALA A 360 -6.77 -11.50 4.67
N ARG A 361 -7.99 -11.43 5.21
CA ARG A 361 -8.33 -11.95 6.55
C ARG A 361 -7.99 -13.43 6.72
N SER A 362 -8.44 -14.26 5.79
CA SER A 362 -8.19 -15.71 5.85
C SER A 362 -6.70 -16.07 5.69
N ARG A 363 -5.87 -15.15 5.18
CA ARG A 363 -4.42 -15.31 4.97
C ARG A 363 -3.58 -14.76 6.12
N ASN A 364 -4.20 -14.35 7.23
CA ASN A 364 -3.53 -13.73 8.37
C ASN A 364 -2.87 -12.38 8.03
N ILE A 365 -3.55 -11.59 7.16
CA ILE A 365 -3.13 -10.25 6.75
C ILE A 365 -4.21 -9.26 7.19
N ARG A 366 -3.82 -8.18 7.86
CA ARG A 366 -4.69 -7.07 8.24
C ARG A 366 -4.31 -5.80 7.49
N LEU A 367 -5.33 -5.05 7.08
CA LEU A 367 -5.16 -3.71 6.51
C LEU A 367 -5.65 -2.66 7.52
N HIS A 368 -4.84 -1.64 7.72
CA HIS A 368 -5.16 -0.49 8.56
C HIS A 368 -5.04 0.77 7.70
N MET A 369 -6.18 1.33 7.33
CA MET A 369 -6.27 2.48 6.43
C MET A 369 -6.53 3.74 7.24
N VAL A 370 -5.74 4.79 6.99
CA VAL A 370 -5.87 6.08 7.66
C VAL A 370 -6.27 7.12 6.62
N ILE A 371 -7.41 7.76 6.83
CA ILE A 371 -7.95 8.77 5.92
C ILE A 371 -8.25 10.09 6.66
N GLN A 372 -8.27 11.17 5.92
CA GLN A 372 -8.65 12.48 6.45
C GLN A 372 -10.15 12.75 6.30
N SER A 373 -10.74 12.33 5.20
CA SER A 373 -12.17 12.47 4.94
C SER A 373 -12.70 11.32 4.07
N TYR A 374 -14.00 11.05 4.19
CA TYR A 374 -14.68 10.07 3.35
C TYR A 374 -14.81 10.53 1.90
N GLY A 375 -15.02 11.84 1.68
CA GLY A 375 -15.10 12.43 0.34
C GLY A 375 -13.85 12.20 -0.49
N GLN A 376 -12.64 12.24 0.12
CA GLN A 376 -11.40 11.89 -0.56
C GLN A 376 -11.37 10.39 -0.97
N LEU A 377 -11.96 9.52 -0.15
CA LEU A 377 -12.07 8.10 -0.50
C LEU A 377 -13.03 7.91 -1.68
N VAL A 378 -14.19 8.58 -1.67
CA VAL A 378 -15.18 8.54 -2.75
C VAL A 378 -14.62 9.15 -4.05
N GLU A 379 -13.92 10.28 -3.97
CA GLU A 379 -13.24 10.88 -5.12
C GLU A 379 -12.25 9.90 -5.78
N LYS A 380 -11.55 9.12 -4.96
CA LYS A 380 -10.50 8.19 -5.40
C LYS A 380 -11.07 6.88 -5.97
N TYR A 381 -12.05 6.30 -5.32
CA TYR A 381 -12.52 4.93 -5.60
C TYR A 381 -13.97 4.86 -6.10
N GLY A 382 -14.72 5.98 -6.05
CA GLY A 382 -16.16 6.00 -6.27
C GLY A 382 -16.95 5.48 -5.06
N GLU A 383 -18.24 5.77 -5.04
CA GLU A 383 -19.12 5.50 -3.89
C GLU A 383 -19.20 4.01 -3.55
N ASN A 384 -19.35 3.14 -4.55
CA ASN A 384 -19.55 1.71 -4.32
C ASN A 384 -18.32 1.03 -3.69
N VAL A 385 -17.12 1.33 -4.22
CA VAL A 385 -15.87 0.77 -3.69
C VAL A 385 -15.58 1.35 -2.30
N SER A 386 -15.84 2.64 -2.09
CA SER A 386 -15.67 3.28 -0.78
C SER A 386 -16.56 2.65 0.28
N ARG A 387 -17.82 2.33 -0.04
CA ARG A 387 -18.71 1.58 0.86
C ARG A 387 -18.20 0.17 1.14
N ALA A 388 -17.75 -0.54 0.10
CA ALA A 388 -17.16 -1.87 0.29
C ALA A 388 -15.93 -1.84 1.21
N ILE A 389 -15.11 -0.78 1.15
CA ILE A 389 -13.99 -0.58 2.09
C ILE A 389 -14.51 -0.41 3.53
N LEU A 390 -15.52 0.45 3.74
CA LEU A 390 -16.13 0.66 5.06
C LEU A 390 -16.69 -0.63 5.63
N ASP A 391 -17.48 -1.36 4.84
CA ASP A 391 -18.21 -2.57 5.27
C ASP A 391 -17.26 -3.74 5.60
N ASN A 392 -16.05 -3.75 5.04
CA ASN A 392 -15.04 -4.76 5.33
C ASN A 392 -14.12 -4.40 6.52
N CYS A 393 -14.23 -3.18 7.05
CA CYS A 393 -13.48 -2.76 8.23
C CYS A 393 -14.25 -3.10 9.51
N GLY A 394 -13.83 -4.14 10.23
CA GLY A 394 -14.43 -4.50 11.53
C GLY A 394 -14.18 -3.46 12.61
N ASN A 395 -13.17 -2.59 12.43
CA ASN A 395 -12.91 -1.44 13.28
C ASN A 395 -13.04 -0.15 12.50
N MET A 396 -13.95 0.72 12.89
CA MET A 396 -14.00 2.10 12.43
C MET A 396 -13.74 3.02 13.62
N ILE A 397 -12.66 3.79 13.52
CA ILE A 397 -12.17 4.69 14.56
C ILE A 397 -12.36 6.11 14.06
N TYR A 398 -13.34 6.81 14.62
CA TYR A 398 -13.70 8.17 14.25
C TYR A 398 -13.20 9.18 15.28
N LEU A 399 -12.29 10.06 14.87
CA LEU A 399 -11.77 11.13 15.73
C LEU A 399 -12.51 12.45 15.51
N HIS A 400 -12.44 12.99 14.28
CA HIS A 400 -13.08 14.25 13.93
C HIS A 400 -13.11 14.45 12.41
N THR A 401 -14.18 15.04 11.89
CA THR A 401 -14.28 15.60 10.53
C THR A 401 -15.32 16.70 10.51
N ARG A 402 -15.30 17.54 9.47
CA ARG A 402 -16.33 18.55 9.21
C ARG A 402 -17.25 18.16 8.05
N GLU A 403 -17.05 17.01 7.46
CA GLU A 403 -17.80 16.52 6.30
C GLU A 403 -19.19 16.04 6.72
N MET A 404 -20.23 16.77 6.35
CA MET A 404 -21.61 16.53 6.81
C MET A 404 -22.17 15.17 6.38
N ASP A 405 -21.84 14.72 5.17
CA ASP A 405 -22.33 13.43 4.67
C ASP A 405 -21.78 12.27 5.50
N PHE A 406 -20.49 12.32 5.84
CA PHE A 406 -19.88 11.32 6.68
C PHE A 406 -20.36 11.41 8.14
N LEU A 407 -20.55 12.61 8.67
CA LEU A 407 -21.16 12.79 9.99
C LEU A 407 -22.58 12.21 10.06
N THR A 408 -23.36 12.39 9.00
CA THR A 408 -24.68 11.79 8.87
C THR A 408 -24.62 10.27 8.80
N TYR A 409 -23.64 9.72 8.06
CA TYR A 409 -23.39 8.30 8.00
C TYR A 409 -23.03 7.71 9.37
N ILE A 410 -22.09 8.31 10.10
CA ILE A 410 -21.68 7.87 11.45
C ILE A 410 -22.86 7.95 12.43
N SER A 411 -23.64 9.03 12.37
CA SER A 411 -24.82 9.22 13.22
C SER A 411 -25.89 8.14 12.98
N ARG A 412 -26.13 7.79 11.72
CA ARG A 412 -27.06 6.73 11.33
C ARG A 412 -26.52 5.33 11.71
N LEU A 413 -25.21 5.10 11.54
CA LEU A 413 -24.58 3.85 11.92
C LEU A 413 -24.66 3.61 13.44
N ALA A 414 -24.57 4.68 14.24
CA ALA A 414 -24.76 4.60 15.69
C ALA A 414 -26.22 4.27 16.10
N GLY A 415 -27.19 4.52 15.20
CA GLY A 415 -28.60 4.23 15.42
C GLY A 415 -29.34 5.31 16.22
N ASN A 416 -30.54 4.98 16.67
CA ASN A 416 -31.42 5.88 17.42
C ASN A 416 -31.65 5.37 18.84
N ASN A 417 -31.89 6.29 19.77
CA ASN A 417 -32.29 5.97 21.13
C ASN A 417 -33.80 5.62 21.21
N GLU A 418 -34.29 5.25 22.40
CA GLU A 418 -35.68 4.89 22.71
C GLU A 418 -36.72 5.94 22.26
N TYR A 419 -36.32 7.20 22.12
CA TYR A 419 -37.17 8.30 21.66
C TYR A 419 -37.12 8.54 20.14
N GLY A 420 -36.47 7.64 19.37
CA GLY A 420 -36.30 7.77 17.92
C GLY A 420 -35.34 8.88 17.49
N ARG A 421 -34.57 9.47 18.42
CA ARG A 421 -33.55 10.48 18.14
C ARG A 421 -32.19 9.81 17.89
N PRO A 422 -31.33 10.38 17.03
CA PRO A 422 -29.98 9.87 16.83
C PRO A 422 -29.27 9.67 18.18
N LEU A 423 -28.67 8.47 18.40
CA LEU A 423 -27.89 8.17 19.59
C LEU A 423 -26.73 9.15 19.73
N ILE A 424 -26.03 9.43 18.62
CA ILE A 424 -24.99 10.45 18.53
C ILE A 424 -25.36 11.42 17.43
N SER A 425 -25.71 12.66 17.77
CA SER A 425 -26.07 13.67 16.78
C SER A 425 -24.85 14.13 15.98
N THR A 426 -25.08 14.59 14.74
CA THR A 426 -24.03 15.21 13.90
C THR A 426 -23.33 16.37 14.62
N SER A 427 -24.11 17.18 15.38
CA SER A 427 -23.55 18.28 16.18
C SER A 427 -22.63 17.79 17.30
N ARG A 428 -22.90 16.62 17.90
CA ARG A 428 -22.01 16.03 18.92
C ARG A 428 -20.72 15.51 18.28
N LEU A 429 -20.83 14.85 17.12
CA LEU A 429 -19.70 14.37 16.35
C LEU A 429 -18.76 15.50 15.91
N GLN A 430 -19.31 16.65 15.51
CA GLN A 430 -18.53 17.85 15.18
C GLN A 430 -17.82 18.49 16.37
N ARG A 431 -18.23 18.19 17.59
CA ARG A 431 -17.73 18.80 18.82
C ARG A 431 -17.03 17.80 19.73
N LEU A 432 -16.60 16.66 19.17
CA LEU A 432 -15.76 15.73 19.92
C LEU A 432 -14.51 16.45 20.42
N GLN A 433 -14.19 16.23 21.68
CA GLN A 433 -12.96 16.77 22.26
C GLN A 433 -11.75 16.02 21.70
N LYS A 434 -10.57 16.60 21.83
CA LYS A 434 -9.34 16.01 21.29
C LYS A 434 -8.98 14.66 21.89
N ASN A 435 -9.45 14.36 23.11
CA ASN A 435 -9.27 13.08 23.80
C ASN A 435 -10.40 12.09 23.55
N GLU A 436 -11.50 12.51 22.91
CA GLU A 436 -12.66 11.66 22.60
C GLU A 436 -12.53 11.02 21.21
N THR A 437 -12.97 9.78 21.12
CA THR A 437 -12.99 9.00 19.86
C THR A 437 -14.22 8.10 19.87
N ILE A 438 -14.97 8.06 18.77
CA ILE A 438 -16.05 7.08 18.59
C ILE A 438 -15.47 5.85 17.89
N ILE A 439 -15.70 4.70 18.48
CA ILE A 439 -15.22 3.41 18.00
C ILE A 439 -16.40 2.51 17.69
N PHE A 440 -16.44 1.99 16.47
CA PHE A 440 -17.29 0.89 16.08
C PHE A 440 -16.40 -0.35 15.95
N HIS A 441 -16.68 -1.35 16.76
CA HIS A 441 -15.90 -2.58 16.83
C HIS A 441 -16.80 -3.79 16.62
N GLY A 442 -16.57 -4.55 15.55
CA GLY A 442 -17.29 -5.79 15.29
C GLY A 442 -18.81 -5.61 15.30
N ARG A 443 -19.48 -6.33 16.18
CA ARG A 443 -20.94 -6.26 16.39
C ARG A 443 -21.32 -5.51 17.68
N CYS A 444 -20.34 -4.90 18.35
CA CYS A 444 -20.59 -4.13 19.56
C CYS A 444 -21.35 -2.84 19.25
N CYS A 445 -22.09 -2.34 20.23
CA CYS A 445 -22.61 -1.00 20.19
C CYS A 445 -21.47 0.03 20.06
N PRO A 446 -21.73 1.23 19.49
CA PRO A 446 -20.69 2.25 19.38
C PRO A 446 -20.15 2.62 20.77
N TYR A 447 -18.85 2.81 20.86
CA TYR A 447 -18.15 3.13 22.10
C TYR A 447 -17.54 4.53 22.03
N LEU A 448 -17.76 5.34 23.10
CA LEU A 448 -17.04 6.60 23.28
C LEU A 448 -15.78 6.31 24.10
N ALA A 449 -14.65 6.25 23.45
CA ALA A 449 -13.37 6.13 24.12
C ALA A 449 -12.88 7.52 24.54
N GLU A 450 -12.62 7.68 25.82
CA GLU A 450 -11.95 8.82 26.41
C GLU A 450 -10.52 8.41 26.77
N ASP A 451 -9.55 9.29 26.51
CA ASP A 451 -8.16 9.09 26.92
C ASP A 451 -7.47 7.80 26.39
N VAL A 452 -7.75 7.41 25.12
CA VAL A 452 -6.89 6.44 24.43
C VAL A 452 -5.45 6.98 24.45
N PRO A 453 -4.46 6.21 24.94
CA PRO A 453 -3.14 6.74 25.22
C PRO A 453 -2.41 7.21 23.96
N LEU A 454 -1.63 8.26 24.13
CA LEU A 454 -0.69 8.70 23.11
C LEU A 454 0.56 7.83 23.14
N ILE A 455 1.30 7.77 22.05
CA ILE A 455 2.55 7.01 21.99
C ILE A 455 3.58 7.44 23.05
N PHE A 456 3.46 8.64 23.61
CA PHE A 456 4.32 9.15 24.67
C PHE A 456 4.03 8.53 26.05
N ASP A 457 2.87 7.90 26.22
CA ASP A 457 2.48 7.22 27.46
C ASP A 457 3.09 5.80 27.52
N TYR A 458 3.65 5.32 26.43
CA TYR A 458 4.27 3.98 26.36
C TYR A 458 5.73 4.01 26.82
N PRO A 459 6.26 2.93 27.42
CA PRO A 459 7.62 2.87 27.95
C PRO A 459 8.66 2.67 26.85
N ILE A 460 8.69 3.56 25.88
CA ILE A 460 9.57 3.48 24.70
C ILE A 460 10.31 4.79 24.50
N LYS A 461 11.49 4.66 23.89
CA LYS A 461 12.23 5.82 23.37
C LYS A 461 11.93 5.98 21.89
N LEU A 462 11.31 7.09 21.55
CA LEU A 462 11.08 7.45 20.16
C LEU A 462 12.38 7.93 19.50
N GLY A 463 12.60 7.50 18.26
CA GLY A 463 13.71 7.99 17.46
C GLY A 463 13.53 9.45 17.03
N THR A 464 14.63 10.17 16.86
CA THR A 464 14.65 11.57 16.43
C THR A 464 15.08 11.73 14.98
N GLU A 465 15.84 10.78 14.44
CA GLU A 465 16.41 10.83 13.11
C GLU A 465 16.02 9.57 12.32
N LEU A 466 15.84 9.75 11.01
CA LEU A 466 15.64 8.64 10.09
C LEU A 466 17.02 8.06 9.73
N ARG A 467 17.17 6.73 9.83
CA ARG A 467 18.37 6.04 9.38
C ARG A 467 18.63 6.35 7.91
N SER A 468 19.87 6.65 7.60
CA SER A 468 20.31 6.93 6.23
C SER A 468 21.47 6.04 5.83
N ALA A 469 21.57 5.73 4.55
CA ALA A 469 22.73 5.06 4.01
C ALA A 469 24.00 5.91 4.23
N PRO A 470 25.16 5.30 4.48
CA PRO A 470 26.42 6.02 4.52
C PRO A 470 26.62 6.73 3.17
N GLN A 471 26.98 8.02 3.23
CA GLN A 471 27.23 8.79 2.00
C GLN A 471 28.36 8.09 1.22
N LYS A 472 28.03 7.57 0.04
CA LYS A 472 29.07 7.12 -0.90
C LYS A 472 29.92 8.32 -1.21
N PRO A 473 31.28 8.22 -1.13
CA PRO A 473 32.15 9.34 -1.52
C PRO A 473 31.74 9.78 -2.92
N LYS A 474 31.49 11.07 -3.08
CA LYS A 474 31.19 11.63 -4.40
C LYS A 474 32.37 11.27 -5.30
N LYS A 475 32.18 10.28 -6.18
CA LYS A 475 33.10 10.13 -7.31
C LYS A 475 32.98 11.46 -8.06
N GLU A 476 34.02 12.27 -8.02
CA GLU A 476 34.13 13.43 -8.88
C GLU A 476 33.99 12.94 -10.32
N LYS A 477 32.75 12.95 -10.84
CA LYS A 477 32.55 12.91 -12.29
C LYS A 477 33.19 14.23 -12.75
N LYS A 478 34.39 14.16 -13.35
CA LYS A 478 34.91 15.29 -14.13
C LYS A 478 33.75 15.74 -15.01
N ARG A 479 33.07 16.83 -14.60
CA ARG A 479 32.08 17.48 -15.45
C ARG A 479 32.87 17.91 -16.68
N ARG A 480 32.72 17.19 -17.79
CA ARG A 480 33.14 17.72 -19.09
C ARG A 480 32.44 19.08 -19.20
N ARG A 481 33.21 20.15 -19.23
CA ARG A 481 32.64 21.48 -19.44
C ARG A 481 31.90 21.43 -20.77
N ILE A 482 30.71 22.03 -20.81
CA ILE A 482 29.92 22.11 -22.05
C ILE A 482 30.78 22.61 -23.22
N GLY A 483 31.76 23.50 -22.97
CA GLY A 483 32.76 23.95 -23.94
C GLY A 483 33.66 22.84 -24.50
N ASP A 484 33.92 21.74 -23.77
CA ASP A 484 34.74 20.63 -24.26
C ASP A 484 33.96 19.68 -25.21
N VAL A 485 32.61 19.72 -25.13
CA VAL A 485 31.70 18.93 -25.97
C VAL A 485 31.35 19.65 -27.25
N LEU A 486 31.47 20.98 -27.30
CA LEU A 486 31.12 21.84 -28.40
C LEU A 486 32.36 22.25 -29.28
N LYS A 487 33.55 21.70 -29.01
CA LYS A 487 34.66 21.88 -29.94
C LYS A 487 34.34 21.12 -31.23
N PRO A 488 34.28 21.78 -32.39
CA PRO A 488 34.18 21.08 -33.67
C PRO A 488 35.41 20.15 -33.81
N PRO A 489 35.27 19.00 -34.50
CA PRO A 489 36.42 18.16 -34.78
C PRO A 489 37.50 19.00 -35.49
N GLU A 490 38.71 18.97 -34.97
CA GLU A 490 39.87 19.57 -35.66
C GLU A 490 39.94 18.90 -37.02
N LEU A 491 39.65 19.68 -38.08
CA LEU A 491 39.96 19.31 -39.43
C LEU A 491 41.48 19.18 -39.50
N SER A 492 41.99 17.95 -39.59
CA SER A 492 43.37 17.70 -39.94
C SER A 492 43.58 18.33 -41.33
N GLY A 493 44.20 19.48 -41.31
CA GLY A 493 44.62 20.15 -42.53
C GLY A 493 45.83 19.42 -43.11
N ASP A 494 45.60 18.64 -44.14
CA ASP A 494 46.57 18.44 -45.20
C ASP A 494 46.11 19.27 -46.40
N THR A 495 46.56 20.53 -46.40
CA THR A 495 46.58 21.34 -47.58
C THR A 495 48.04 21.44 -48.06
N ASP A 496 48.43 20.51 -48.90
CA ASP A 496 49.51 20.70 -49.81
C ASP A 496 49.21 19.88 -51.05
N VAL A 497 48.59 20.51 -52.02
CA VAL A 497 48.76 20.22 -53.49
C VAL A 497 48.07 21.35 -54.23
N TRP A 498 48.82 22.37 -54.60
CA TRP A 498 48.70 23.10 -55.84
C TRP A 498 49.96 23.96 -56.00
N ASP A 499 50.95 23.41 -56.72
CA ASP A 499 51.81 24.08 -57.72
C ASP A 499 51.93 23.19 -58.91
#